data_d44b8fc3b1daa54fb84cba9a6311798d
#
_entry.id   d44b8fc3b1daa54fb84cba9a6311798d
#
_cell.length_a   1.000
_cell.length_b   1.000
_cell.length_c   1.000
_cell.angle_alpha   90.00
_cell.angle_beta   90.00
_cell.angle_gamma   90.00
#
_symmetry.space_group_name_H-M   'P 1'
#
loop_
_entity.id
_entity.type
_entity.pdbx_description
1 polymer ?
#
loop_
_entity_poly.entity_id
_entity_poly.type
_entity_poly.pdbx_seq_one_letter_code
_entity_poly.pdbx_strand_id
1 'polypeptide(L)'
;MKDLKTIESRVRAILSNHQEARDDDMILYLLYCNRYGEVRVSELPFEMVMNNYKVFHIPCFESVRRTRQKIQAATPELGCSPEVRRARRKQQGKYKAYA
;
A
#
# COMPACT_ATOMS: atom_id res chain seq x y z
N MET A 1 8.67 -5.17 16.76
CA MET A 1 7.40 -4.90 16.03
C MET A 1 7.37 -3.46 15.55
N LYS A 2 7.15 -3.25 14.27
CA LYS A 2 7.07 -1.88 13.76
C LYS A 2 5.76 -1.25 14.24
N ASP A 3 5.87 -0.07 14.83
CA ASP A 3 4.73 0.71 15.26
C ASP A 3 3.85 1.10 14.07
N LEU A 4 2.54 1.07 14.24
CA LEU A 4 1.59 1.51 13.22
C LEU A 4 1.84 2.95 12.79
N LYS A 5 2.29 3.80 13.72
CA LYS A 5 2.66 5.18 13.40
C LYS A 5 3.84 5.27 12.44
N THR A 6 4.80 4.35 12.56
CA THR A 6 5.95 4.31 11.65
C THR A 6 5.50 3.91 10.24
N ILE A 7 4.64 2.90 10.12
CA ILE A 7 4.09 2.46 8.84
C ILE A 7 3.29 3.60 8.21
N GLU A 8 2.43 4.24 8.99
CA GLU A 8 1.60 5.35 8.51
C GLU A 8 2.45 6.51 7.99
N SER A 9 3.49 6.90 8.74
CA SER A 9 4.41 7.98 8.33
C SER A 9 5.12 7.65 7.03
N ARG A 10 5.58 6.41 6.87
CA ARG A 10 6.27 5.96 5.67
C ARG A 10 5.35 5.90 4.46
N VAL A 11 4.14 5.37 4.62
CA VAL A 11 3.15 5.31 3.55
C VAL A 11 2.75 6.73 3.13
N ARG A 12 2.53 7.62 4.09
CA ARG A 12 2.21 9.03 3.81
C ARG A 12 3.30 9.70 2.98
N ALA A 13 4.56 9.47 3.32
CA ALA A 13 5.69 10.03 2.57
C ALA A 13 5.70 9.54 1.12
N ILE A 14 5.45 8.25 0.90
CA ILE A 14 5.39 7.67 -0.44
C ILE A 14 4.22 8.26 -1.23
N LEU A 15 3.04 8.32 -0.63
CA LEU A 15 1.86 8.88 -1.29
C LEU A 15 2.04 10.35 -1.67
N SER A 16 2.77 11.10 -0.84
CA SER A 16 3.04 12.51 -1.10
C SER A 16 3.98 12.72 -2.29
N ASN A 17 4.93 11.82 -2.48
CA ASN A 17 5.98 11.95 -3.51
C ASN A 17 5.71 11.15 -4.78
N HIS A 18 4.78 10.19 -4.76
CA HIS A 18 4.52 9.28 -5.88
C HIS A 18 3.03 9.17 -6.12
N GLN A 19 2.54 9.89 -7.12
CA GLN A 19 1.11 9.89 -7.46
C GLN A 19 0.64 8.49 -7.91
N GLU A 20 1.47 7.75 -8.61
CA GLU A 20 1.15 6.40 -9.05
C GLU A 20 0.90 5.44 -7.89
N ALA A 21 1.52 5.67 -6.74
CA ALA A 21 1.29 4.85 -5.55
C ALA A 21 -0.10 5.08 -4.95
N ARG A 22 -0.71 6.22 -5.21
CA ARG A 22 -2.06 6.52 -4.74
C ARG A 22 -3.11 5.67 -5.46
N ASP A 23 -2.83 5.30 -6.68
CA ASP A 23 -3.74 4.56 -7.56
C ASP A 23 -3.51 3.05 -7.56
N ASP A 24 -2.31 2.60 -7.17
CA ASP A 24 -1.92 1.19 -7.29
C ASP A 24 -1.21 0.72 -6.03
N ASP A 25 -1.85 -0.20 -5.31
CA ASP A 25 -1.32 -0.75 -4.06
C ASP A 25 -0.04 -1.57 -4.28
N MET A 26 0.11 -2.20 -5.45
CA MET A 26 1.31 -2.94 -5.78
C MET A 26 2.51 -2.01 -5.89
N ILE A 27 2.34 -0.89 -6.59
CA ILE A 27 3.39 0.13 -6.73
C ILE A 27 3.73 0.69 -5.35
N LEU A 28 2.72 0.99 -4.54
CA LEU A 28 2.92 1.47 -3.18
C LEU A 28 3.77 0.50 -2.36
N TYR A 29 3.42 -0.79 -2.40
CA TYR A 29 4.11 -1.82 -1.64
C TYR A 29 5.56 -1.99 -2.09
N LEU A 30 5.80 -2.01 -3.41
CA LEU A 30 7.14 -2.12 -3.96
C LEU A 30 8.01 -0.94 -3.56
N LEU A 31 7.48 0.29 -3.63
CA LEU A 31 8.20 1.49 -3.20
C LEU A 31 8.51 1.45 -1.71
N TYR A 32 7.57 1.00 -0.91
CA TYR A 32 7.78 0.84 0.54
C TYR A 32 8.92 -0.13 0.81
N CYS A 33 8.87 -1.31 0.22
CA CYS A 33 9.87 -2.36 0.45
C CYS A 33 11.26 -1.95 -0.03
N ASN A 34 11.35 -1.30 -1.21
CA ASN A 34 12.63 -0.86 -1.75
C ASN A 34 13.27 0.24 -0.90
N ARG A 35 12.46 1.10 -0.28
CA ARG A 35 12.97 2.22 0.49
C ARG A 35 13.28 1.85 1.94
N TYR A 36 12.44 1.04 2.56
CA TYR A 36 12.51 0.75 4.00
C TYR A 36 12.84 -0.70 4.33
N GLY A 37 12.79 -1.61 3.35
CA GLY A 37 13.16 -3.01 3.55
C GLY A 37 14.66 -3.19 3.54
N GLU A 38 15.12 -4.32 4.07
CA GLU A 38 16.53 -4.67 4.11
C GLU A 38 17.06 -5.13 2.74
N VAL A 39 16.16 -5.56 1.85
CA VAL A 39 16.51 -6.08 0.53
C VAL A 39 15.73 -5.30 -0.53
N ARG A 40 16.36 -5.06 -1.68
CA ARG A 40 15.67 -4.45 -2.82
C ARG A 40 14.68 -5.45 -3.42
N VAL A 41 13.42 -5.21 -3.17
CA VAL A 41 12.34 -6.11 -3.58
C VAL A 41 12.24 -6.23 -5.10
N SER A 42 12.66 -5.19 -5.83
CA SER A 42 12.65 -5.21 -7.30
C SER A 42 13.59 -6.27 -7.89
N GLU A 43 14.55 -6.75 -7.12
CA GLU A 43 15.50 -7.77 -7.53
C GLU A 43 15.05 -9.19 -7.17
N LEU A 44 13.90 -9.32 -6.47
CA LEU A 44 13.38 -10.60 -6.00
C LEU A 44 12.03 -10.91 -6.64
N PRO A 45 11.70 -12.20 -6.82
CA PRO A 45 10.35 -12.57 -7.21
C PRO A 45 9.33 -12.06 -6.19
N PHE A 46 8.26 -11.44 -6.68
CA PHE A 46 7.23 -10.86 -5.80
C PHE A 46 6.66 -11.90 -4.84
N GLU A 47 6.45 -13.12 -5.32
CA GLU A 47 5.95 -14.22 -4.51
C GLU A 47 6.86 -14.51 -3.31
N MET A 48 8.17 -14.46 -3.51
CA MET A 48 9.14 -14.64 -2.44
C MET A 48 9.00 -13.56 -1.37
N VAL A 49 8.82 -12.32 -1.78
CA VAL A 49 8.63 -11.20 -0.86
C VAL A 49 7.34 -11.36 -0.06
N MET A 50 6.24 -11.72 -0.72
CA MET A 50 4.94 -11.88 -0.07
C MET A 50 4.95 -13.01 0.96
N ASN A 51 5.69 -14.09 0.69
CA ASN A 51 5.76 -15.24 1.60
C ASN A 51 6.78 -15.07 2.72
N ASN A 52 7.73 -14.13 2.58
CA ASN A 52 8.85 -13.98 3.53
C ASN A 52 8.99 -12.56 4.08
N TYR A 53 7.91 -11.79 4.09
CA TYR A 53 7.97 -10.39 4.52
C TYR A 53 8.54 -10.22 5.93
N LYS A 54 8.29 -11.15 6.83
CA LYS A 54 8.82 -11.10 8.21
C LYS A 54 10.34 -11.21 8.23
N VAL A 55 10.89 -12.08 7.37
CA VAL A 55 12.34 -12.26 7.25
C VAL A 55 13.03 -10.99 6.75
N PHE A 56 12.37 -10.25 5.87
CA PHE A 56 12.89 -9.01 5.30
C PHE A 56 12.57 -7.78 6.17
N HIS A 57 11.96 -7.97 7.33
CA HIS A 57 11.58 -6.89 8.26
C HIS A 57 10.69 -5.82 7.62
N ILE A 58 9.78 -6.26 6.74
CA ILE A 58 8.79 -5.39 6.10
C ILE A 58 7.38 -5.79 6.55
N PRO A 59 6.41 -4.86 6.53
CA PRO A 59 5.03 -5.20 6.84
C PRO A 59 4.42 -6.04 5.72
N CYS A 60 3.35 -6.75 6.02
CA CYS A 60 2.64 -7.48 4.96
C CYS A 60 1.88 -6.50 4.05
N PHE A 61 1.58 -6.96 2.84
CA PHE A 61 0.87 -6.17 1.83
C PHE A 61 -0.44 -5.58 2.38
N GLU A 62 -1.21 -6.38 3.09
CA GLU A 62 -2.51 -5.95 3.63
C GLU A 62 -2.38 -4.80 4.63
N SER A 63 -1.35 -4.82 5.48
CA SER A 63 -1.09 -3.73 6.43
C SER A 63 -0.81 -2.41 5.72
N VAL A 64 -0.02 -2.44 4.65
CA VAL A 64 0.27 -1.26 3.84
C VAL A 64 -0.99 -0.76 3.13
N ARG A 65 -1.77 -1.67 2.56
CA ARG A 65 -3.02 -1.34 1.87
C ARG A 65 -4.04 -0.67 2.81
N ARG A 66 -4.23 -1.24 4.00
CA ARG A 66 -5.14 -0.66 5.00
C ARG A 66 -4.67 0.71 5.47
N THR A 67 -3.38 0.89 5.63
CA THR A 67 -2.80 2.18 6.00
C THR A 67 -3.05 3.21 4.91
N ARG A 68 -2.89 2.84 3.63
CA ARG A 68 -3.21 3.73 2.50
C ARG A 68 -4.69 4.15 2.55
N GLN A 69 -5.59 3.20 2.76
CA GLN A 69 -7.03 3.51 2.86
C GLN A 69 -7.33 4.52 3.95
N LYS A 70 -6.72 4.34 5.11
CA LYS A 70 -6.89 5.24 6.26
C LYS A 70 -6.38 6.64 5.96
N ILE A 71 -5.19 6.75 5.37
CA ILE A 71 -4.58 8.03 5.03
C ILE A 71 -5.41 8.78 3.98
N GLN A 72 -5.83 8.10 2.93
CA GLN A 72 -6.61 8.71 1.85
C GLN A 72 -7.99 9.17 2.32
N ALA A 73 -8.59 8.45 3.27
CA ALA A 73 -9.85 8.86 3.86
C ALA A 73 -9.71 10.13 4.70
N ALA A 74 -8.60 10.27 5.41
CA ALA A 74 -8.32 11.43 6.27
C ALA A 74 -7.71 12.61 5.52
N THR A 75 -7.01 12.36 4.39
CA THR A 75 -6.29 13.38 3.64
C THR A 75 -6.66 13.29 2.16
N PRO A 76 -7.73 13.99 1.71
CA PRO A 76 -8.19 13.91 0.33
C PRO A 76 -7.15 14.30 -0.72
N GLU A 77 -6.18 15.15 -0.37
CA GLU A 77 -5.11 15.56 -1.27
C GLU A 77 -4.20 14.40 -1.69
N LEU A 78 -4.16 13.34 -0.89
CA LEU A 78 -3.41 12.13 -1.18
C LEU A 78 -4.30 11.02 -1.75
N GLY A 79 -5.52 11.36 -2.14
CA GLY A 79 -6.47 10.41 -2.69
C GLY A 79 -6.08 9.91 -4.09
N CYS A 80 -6.68 8.79 -4.47
CA CYS A 80 -6.50 8.23 -5.81
C CYS A 80 -7.23 9.09 -6.85
N SER A 81 -6.93 8.84 -8.14
CA SER A 81 -7.61 9.51 -9.23
C SER A 81 -9.11 9.16 -9.23
N PRO A 82 -9.97 10.03 -9.83
CA PRO A 82 -11.41 9.77 -9.87
C PRO A 82 -11.77 8.44 -10.54
N GLU A 83 -11.02 8.05 -11.55
CA GLU A 83 -11.24 6.79 -12.28
C GLU A 83 -10.99 5.58 -11.40
N VAL A 84 -9.88 5.59 -10.66
CA VAL A 84 -9.54 4.51 -9.73
C VAL A 84 -10.53 4.48 -8.58
N ARG A 85 -10.96 5.65 -8.10
CA ARG A 85 -11.96 5.74 -7.04
C ARG A 85 -13.27 5.07 -7.43
N ARG A 86 -13.73 5.30 -8.67
CA ARG A 86 -14.93 4.66 -9.20
C ARG A 86 -14.77 3.15 -9.29
N ALA A 87 -13.63 2.69 -9.80
CA ALA A 87 -13.35 1.26 -9.93
C ALA A 87 -13.33 0.58 -8.56
N ARG A 88 -12.73 1.20 -7.55
CA ARG A 88 -12.68 0.67 -6.19
C ARG A 88 -14.06 0.62 -5.55
N ARG A 89 -14.90 1.63 -5.78
CA ARG A 89 -16.28 1.65 -5.28
C ARG A 89 -17.12 0.54 -5.92
N LYS A 90 -16.99 0.32 -7.21
CA LYS A 90 -17.67 -0.78 -7.92
C LYS A 90 -17.28 -2.12 -7.32
N GLN A 91 -16.00 -2.31 -7.05
CA GLN A 91 -15.51 -3.56 -6.48
C GLN A 91 -16.06 -3.81 -5.07
N GLN A 92 -16.10 -2.77 -4.25
CA GLN A 92 -16.70 -2.85 -2.92
C GLN A 92 -18.19 -3.19 -2.98
N GLY A 93 -18.91 -2.61 -3.93
CA GLY A 93 -20.32 -2.92 -4.15
C GLY A 93 -20.55 -4.37 -4.52
N LYS A 94 -19.68 -4.92 -5.38
CA LYS A 94 -19.74 -6.33 -5.76
C LYS A 94 -19.50 -7.25 -4.58
N TYR A 95 -18.52 -6.96 -3.75
CA TYR A 95 -18.23 -7.75 -2.55
C TYR A 95 -19.39 -7.72 -1.55
N LYS A 96 -20.01 -6.56 -1.38
CA LYS A 96 -21.19 -6.44 -0.51
C LYS A 96 -22.37 -7.24 -1.02
N ALA A 97 -22.54 -7.34 -2.33
CA ALA A 97 -23.62 -8.11 -2.94
C ALA A 97 -23.47 -9.63 -2.72
N TYR A 98 -22.25 -10.10 -2.55
CA TYR A 98 -21.95 -11.51 -2.30
C TYR A 98 -21.85 -11.86 -0.80
N ALA A 99 -21.87 -10.88 0.05
CA ALA A 99 -21.82 -11.11 1.50
C ALA A 99 -23.23 -11.46 2.09
#